data_127ef0d1e757c2fa482b17a276da6f5b
#
_entry.id   127ef0d1e757c2fa482b17a276da6f5b
#
_cell.length_a   1.000
_cell.length_b   1.000
_cell.length_c   1.000
_cell.angle_alpha   90.00
_cell.angle_beta   90.00
_cell.angle_gamma   90.00
#
_symmetry.space_group_name_H-M   'P 1'
#
loop_
_entity.id
_entity.type
_entity.pdbx_description
1 polymer ?
#
loop_
_entity_poly.entity_id
_entity_poly.type
_entity_poly.pdbx_seq_one_letter_code
_entity_poly.pdbx_strand_id
1 'polypeptide(L)'
;MKMIKSVKFVLAIAAAFLLSGFVCACSSQERSEFIEGKKVISQMQSKLPLRAGLINTPQTTAQPGFDSPESAVKAYLTGLRENNLKCMTDTFSENMDPDDIMRQYAILCGLNLDEGGPVSLNNTAEVKTFVDNLESCIKAADFKTVKLAGFVDPGDLDDVYTNQKHQENLIRIAKRYGGDKMVSCVAAIEVGGRKYFLIFDVIRKNGRWFNHQLGGIFANMSGMERKEVGTLSLETADEQILKQLVPDFSKNLLDAEVEHGALESAVTNEGTGGFDSSQMAVSKYLQYLAANEQDKMISTFAVESYVDHFDFRTRLESTGAYIFMQQEFNFPAVTDFTRDLNIESRKNDIRWNLLEQYTAFGVFSEIDTADLVQTEDFNVSFVLSELPKRLKLSSIKILGYISPKKLSETYESSEFQDIRLRKMKAYGADDTESIAAVFELNGARYIICIDTVKYDGRWYIRQLGGELSLLLGIDNRYAGIMRADHLENPDIDSLILPLS
;
A
#
# COMPACT_ATOMS: atom_id res chain seq x y z
N MET A 1 -35.39 -5.04 22.20
CA MET A 1 -35.54 -3.62 21.86
C MET A 1 -34.25 -2.84 22.15
N LYS A 2 -33.06 -3.41 21.88
CA LYS A 2 -31.73 -2.76 22.04
C LYS A 2 -30.87 -2.76 20.76
N MET A 3 -31.34 -3.36 19.66
CA MET A 3 -30.61 -3.49 18.40
C MET A 3 -30.83 -2.37 17.37
N ILE A 4 -31.72 -1.41 17.62
CA ILE A 4 -32.09 -0.36 16.65
C ILE A 4 -31.31 0.94 16.85
N LYS A 5 -30.57 1.10 17.97
CA LYS A 5 -29.78 2.32 18.22
C LYS A 5 -28.40 2.35 17.58
N SER A 6 -27.82 1.20 17.26
CA SER A 6 -26.48 1.08 16.66
C SER A 6 -26.46 1.45 15.17
N VAL A 7 -27.51 1.15 14.43
CA VAL A 7 -27.59 1.40 12.98
C VAL A 7 -27.76 2.90 12.66
N LYS A 8 -28.34 3.68 13.54
CA LYS A 8 -28.52 5.13 13.33
C LYS A 8 -27.24 5.94 13.53
N PHE A 9 -26.29 5.43 14.31
CA PHE A 9 -25.02 6.13 14.57
C PHE A 9 -24.04 5.94 13.41
N VAL A 10 -24.01 4.77 12.79
CA VAL A 10 -23.18 4.49 11.59
C VAL A 10 -23.66 5.27 10.37
N LEU A 11 -24.98 5.45 10.23
CA LEU A 11 -25.57 6.27 9.15
C LEU A 11 -25.32 7.77 9.32
N ALA A 12 -25.14 8.28 10.54
CA ALA A 12 -24.85 9.69 10.79
C ALA A 12 -23.39 10.07 10.44
N ILE A 13 -22.43 9.16 10.60
CA ILE A 13 -21.03 9.38 10.23
C ILE A 13 -20.86 9.29 8.70
N ALA A 14 -21.56 8.37 8.04
CA ALA A 14 -21.58 8.31 6.57
C ALA A 14 -22.23 9.54 5.94
N ALA A 15 -23.23 10.15 6.59
CA ALA A 15 -23.89 11.36 6.11
C ALA A 15 -23.03 12.62 6.28
N ALA A 16 -22.15 12.69 7.29
CA ALA A 16 -21.25 13.82 7.49
C ALA A 16 -20.13 13.89 6.44
N PHE A 17 -19.70 12.74 5.89
CA PHE A 17 -18.76 12.69 4.76
C PHE A 17 -19.41 12.95 3.40
N LEU A 18 -20.74 12.84 3.29
CA LEU A 18 -21.50 13.09 2.05
C LEU A 18 -21.97 14.55 1.90
N LEU A 19 -21.89 15.35 2.94
CA LEU A 19 -22.38 16.75 2.93
C LEU A 19 -21.30 17.79 2.57
N SER A 20 -20.05 17.40 2.33
CA SER A 20 -19.01 18.28 1.78
C SER A 20 -18.90 18.23 0.24
N GLY A 21 -19.79 17.53 -0.43
CA GLY A 21 -19.87 17.49 -1.89
C GLY A 21 -20.73 18.62 -2.43
N PHE A 22 -20.15 19.76 -2.76
CA PHE A 22 -20.81 20.80 -3.55
C PHE A 22 -21.27 20.22 -4.89
N VAL A 23 -22.53 20.37 -5.18
CA VAL A 23 -23.18 19.98 -6.43
C VAL A 23 -22.78 21.00 -7.49
N CYS A 24 -21.77 20.68 -8.32
CA CYS A 24 -21.65 21.31 -9.64
C CYS A 24 -22.65 20.66 -10.58
N ALA A 25 -23.42 21.49 -11.27
CA ALA A 25 -24.42 21.06 -12.23
C ALA A 25 -23.74 20.65 -13.53
N CYS A 26 -23.36 19.37 -13.64
CA CYS A 26 -22.93 18.76 -14.90
C CYS A 26 -24.15 18.41 -15.78
N SER A 27 -23.98 18.44 -17.10
CA SER A 27 -25.00 18.04 -18.07
C SER A 27 -25.38 16.55 -17.87
N SER A 28 -26.57 16.17 -18.36
CA SER A 28 -27.09 14.80 -18.17
C SER A 28 -26.21 13.73 -18.83
N GLN A 29 -25.51 14.08 -19.87
CA GLN A 29 -24.62 13.19 -20.64
C GLN A 29 -23.30 12.97 -19.88
N GLU A 30 -22.68 14.02 -19.36
CA GLU A 30 -21.47 13.95 -18.51
C GLU A 30 -21.71 13.17 -17.21
N ARG A 31 -22.93 13.27 -16.66
CA ARG A 31 -23.33 12.43 -15.51
C ARG A 31 -23.36 10.94 -15.84
N SER A 32 -23.78 10.55 -17.03
CA SER A 32 -23.82 9.14 -17.41
C SER A 32 -22.41 8.57 -17.62
N GLU A 33 -21.53 9.29 -18.31
CA GLU A 33 -20.14 8.89 -18.53
C GLU A 33 -19.34 8.85 -17.22
N PHE A 34 -19.54 9.83 -16.33
CA PHE A 34 -18.97 9.85 -15.00
C PHE A 34 -19.46 8.68 -14.12
N ILE A 35 -20.75 8.33 -14.20
CA ILE A 35 -21.33 7.20 -13.48
C ILE A 35 -20.79 5.87 -14.04
N GLU A 36 -20.59 5.77 -15.35
CA GLU A 36 -20.05 4.58 -16.00
C GLU A 36 -18.57 4.39 -15.68
N GLY A 37 -17.78 5.45 -15.72
CA GLY A 37 -16.40 5.48 -15.27
C GLY A 37 -16.26 5.08 -13.78
N LYS A 38 -17.10 5.62 -12.91
CA LYS A 38 -17.18 5.23 -11.50
C LYS A 38 -17.49 3.74 -11.33
N LYS A 39 -18.36 3.18 -12.17
CA LYS A 39 -18.74 1.79 -12.14
C LYS A 39 -17.57 0.88 -12.53
N VAL A 40 -16.81 1.25 -13.57
CA VAL A 40 -15.62 0.48 -14.00
C VAL A 40 -14.54 0.52 -12.93
N ILE A 41 -14.17 1.69 -12.40
CA ILE A 41 -13.19 1.82 -11.34
C ILE A 41 -13.63 1.07 -10.07
N SER A 42 -14.89 1.21 -9.67
CA SER A 42 -15.46 0.48 -8.53
C SER A 42 -15.45 -1.03 -8.76
N GLN A 43 -15.69 -1.50 -9.98
CA GLN A 43 -15.59 -2.93 -10.32
C GLN A 43 -14.14 -3.42 -10.30
N MET A 44 -13.19 -2.62 -10.80
CA MET A 44 -11.76 -2.93 -10.68
C MET A 44 -11.35 -3.00 -9.21
N GLN A 45 -11.69 -1.99 -8.43
CA GLN A 45 -11.37 -1.94 -6.99
C GLN A 45 -12.04 -3.06 -6.18
N SER A 46 -13.27 -3.47 -6.53
CA SER A 46 -13.96 -4.57 -5.87
C SER A 46 -13.40 -5.95 -6.21
N LYS A 47 -12.72 -6.06 -7.36
CA LYS A 47 -12.04 -7.29 -7.80
C LYS A 47 -10.57 -7.33 -7.42
N LEU A 48 -9.99 -6.18 -7.05
CA LEU A 48 -8.67 -6.16 -6.46
C LEU A 48 -8.74 -6.93 -5.14
N PRO A 49 -7.94 -7.98 -4.95
CA PRO A 49 -7.71 -8.49 -3.61
C PRO A 49 -7.17 -7.31 -2.82
N LEU A 50 -7.92 -6.90 -1.79
CA LEU A 50 -7.66 -5.75 -0.94
C LEU A 50 -6.14 -5.53 -0.77
N ARG A 51 -5.58 -4.50 -1.40
CA ARG A 51 -4.19 -4.01 -1.34
C ARG A 51 -3.09 -5.07 -1.10
N ALA A 52 -3.28 -6.31 -1.46
CA ALA A 52 -2.31 -7.37 -1.23
C ALA A 52 -1.32 -7.44 -2.39
N GLY A 53 -0.07 -7.25 -2.12
CA GLY A 53 1.12 -7.67 -2.86
C GLY A 53 1.07 -7.57 -4.39
N LEU A 54 0.74 -6.43 -4.96
CA LEU A 54 0.13 -6.41 -6.28
C LEU A 54 1.05 -6.08 -7.44
N ILE A 55 2.28 -5.66 -7.20
CA ILE A 55 3.11 -5.17 -8.29
C ILE A 55 4.41 -5.93 -8.32
N ASN A 56 4.38 -7.00 -9.09
CA ASN A 56 5.59 -7.61 -9.59
C ASN A 56 6.22 -6.66 -10.61
N THR A 57 7.19 -5.86 -10.19
CA THR A 57 8.32 -5.62 -11.08
C THR A 57 8.88 -7.00 -11.40
N PRO A 58 9.07 -7.37 -12.68
CA PRO A 58 9.73 -8.62 -12.99
C PRO A 58 11.07 -8.60 -12.26
N GLN A 59 11.19 -9.38 -11.19
CA GLN A 59 12.51 -9.60 -10.58
C GLN A 59 13.35 -10.24 -11.67
N THR A 60 14.30 -9.48 -12.19
CA THR A 60 15.19 -9.91 -13.25
C THR A 60 16.18 -11.00 -12.80
N THR A 61 16.15 -11.37 -11.52
CA THR A 61 16.86 -12.51 -10.96
C THR A 61 15.85 -13.45 -10.31
N ALA A 62 15.61 -14.60 -10.96
CA ALA A 62 14.80 -15.65 -10.37
C ALA A 62 15.40 -16.04 -9.01
N GLN A 63 14.71 -15.76 -7.93
CA GLN A 63 15.11 -16.21 -6.60
C GLN A 63 15.19 -17.74 -6.60
N PRO A 64 16.21 -18.33 -5.96
CA PRO A 64 16.43 -19.78 -6.02
C PRO A 64 15.31 -20.60 -5.38
N GLY A 65 14.41 -19.97 -4.59
CA GLY A 65 13.37 -20.64 -3.80
C GLY A 65 13.95 -21.65 -2.81
N PHE A 66 13.08 -22.38 -2.13
CA PHE A 66 13.45 -23.27 -1.02
C PHE A 66 13.10 -24.73 -1.32
N ASP A 67 13.74 -25.68 -0.64
CA ASP A 67 13.55 -27.13 -0.87
C ASP A 67 12.25 -27.64 -0.21
N SER A 68 11.77 -27.00 0.84
CA SER A 68 10.52 -27.36 1.54
C SER A 68 9.71 -26.11 1.93
N PRO A 69 8.40 -26.27 2.20
CA PRO A 69 7.58 -25.19 2.73
C PRO A 69 8.14 -24.63 4.05
N GLU A 70 8.58 -25.50 4.96
CA GLU A 70 9.14 -25.13 6.26
C GLU A 70 10.42 -24.33 6.09
N SER A 71 11.23 -24.63 5.08
CA SER A 71 12.47 -23.88 4.80
C SER A 71 12.16 -22.44 4.33
N ALA A 72 11.10 -22.24 3.55
CA ALA A 72 10.65 -20.90 3.16
C ALA A 72 10.21 -20.07 4.37
N VAL A 73 9.43 -20.68 5.27
CA VAL A 73 8.99 -20.03 6.52
C VAL A 73 10.16 -19.77 7.47
N LYS A 74 11.10 -20.71 7.61
CA LYS A 74 12.34 -20.50 8.41
C LYS A 74 13.14 -19.31 7.90
N ALA A 75 13.30 -19.17 6.60
CA ALA A 75 14.02 -18.05 6.00
C ALA A 75 13.36 -16.70 6.33
N TYR A 76 12.02 -16.64 6.26
CA TYR A 76 11.25 -15.46 6.69
C TYR A 76 11.50 -15.13 8.18
N LEU A 77 11.40 -16.12 9.06
CA LEU A 77 11.63 -15.95 10.49
C LEU A 77 13.08 -15.56 10.82
N THR A 78 14.04 -16.01 10.02
CA THR A 78 15.42 -15.57 10.12
C THR A 78 15.55 -14.09 9.78
N GLY A 79 14.93 -13.65 8.67
CA GLY A 79 14.85 -12.22 8.32
C GLY A 79 14.20 -11.39 9.43
N LEU A 80 13.11 -11.88 10.01
CA LEU A 80 12.45 -11.22 11.15
C LEU A 80 13.39 -11.10 12.36
N ARG A 81 14.11 -12.17 12.72
CA ARG A 81 15.08 -12.18 13.81
C ARG A 81 16.23 -11.21 13.60
N GLU A 82 16.64 -11.04 12.35
CA GLU A 82 17.72 -10.15 11.96
C GLU A 82 17.26 -8.70 11.71
N ASN A 83 15.95 -8.42 11.85
CA ASN A 83 15.34 -7.14 11.45
C ASN A 83 15.68 -6.77 10.00
N ASN A 84 15.70 -7.75 9.13
CA ASN A 84 16.02 -7.59 7.71
C ASN A 84 14.77 -7.77 6.84
N LEU A 85 14.12 -6.64 6.54
CA LEU A 85 12.89 -6.63 5.74
C LEU A 85 13.10 -7.24 4.36
N LYS A 86 14.25 -6.97 3.73
CA LYS A 86 14.56 -7.55 2.42
C LYS A 86 14.65 -9.07 2.48
N CYS A 87 15.32 -9.63 3.48
CA CYS A 87 15.35 -11.09 3.67
C CYS A 87 13.94 -11.66 3.84
N MET A 88 13.05 -10.98 4.57
CA MET A 88 11.67 -11.43 4.74
C MET A 88 10.91 -11.41 3.41
N THR A 89 10.95 -10.29 2.68
CA THR A 89 10.21 -10.11 1.42
C THR A 89 10.75 -11.02 0.32
N ASP A 90 12.04 -11.26 0.27
CA ASP A 90 12.68 -12.14 -0.72
C ASP A 90 12.25 -13.62 -0.59
N THR A 91 11.63 -14.03 0.52
CA THR A 91 11.10 -15.39 0.66
C THR A 91 9.78 -15.60 -0.09
N PHE A 92 9.12 -14.54 -0.56
CA PHE A 92 7.83 -14.63 -1.24
C PHE A 92 8.00 -14.83 -2.75
N SER A 93 7.07 -15.59 -3.32
CA SER A 93 7.05 -15.85 -4.77
C SER A 93 6.64 -14.64 -5.60
N GLU A 94 6.04 -13.67 -4.96
CA GLU A 94 5.52 -12.42 -5.51
C GLU A 94 5.76 -11.31 -4.50
N ASN A 95 5.61 -10.06 -4.92
CA ASN A 95 5.76 -8.95 -4.00
C ASN A 95 4.72 -9.06 -2.88
N MET A 96 5.22 -9.14 -1.67
CA MET A 96 4.39 -9.11 -0.49
C MET A 96 3.89 -7.70 -0.21
N ASP A 97 2.67 -7.59 0.32
CA ASP A 97 2.15 -6.33 0.82
C ASP A 97 2.91 -5.91 2.09
N PRO A 98 3.65 -4.80 2.08
CA PRO A 98 4.32 -4.30 3.27
C PRO A 98 3.36 -4.08 4.44
N ASP A 99 2.10 -3.76 4.16
CA ASP A 99 1.06 -3.57 5.16
C ASP A 99 0.75 -4.85 5.96
N ASP A 100 0.84 -6.02 5.34
CA ASP A 100 0.67 -7.30 6.04
C ASP A 100 1.85 -7.57 6.99
N ILE A 101 3.09 -7.29 6.56
CA ILE A 101 4.26 -7.35 7.47
C ILE A 101 4.09 -6.35 8.62
N MET A 102 3.62 -5.15 8.32
CA MET A 102 3.41 -4.10 9.31
C MET A 102 2.37 -4.51 10.36
N ARG A 103 1.27 -5.15 9.95
CA ARG A 103 0.26 -5.72 10.87
C ARG A 103 0.85 -6.81 11.75
N GLN A 104 1.55 -7.76 11.15
CA GLN A 104 2.21 -8.83 11.88
C GLN A 104 3.22 -8.27 12.89
N TYR A 105 4.04 -7.31 12.45
CA TYR A 105 5.00 -6.63 13.30
C TYR A 105 4.34 -5.96 14.51
N ALA A 106 3.21 -5.24 14.28
CA ALA A 106 2.45 -4.60 15.34
C ALA A 106 1.97 -5.61 16.40
N ILE A 107 1.39 -6.75 15.95
CA ILE A 107 0.93 -7.81 16.86
C ILE A 107 2.10 -8.38 17.66
N LEU A 108 3.23 -8.65 17.01
CA LEU A 108 4.41 -9.19 17.67
C LEU A 108 5.06 -8.21 18.64
N CYS A 109 4.94 -6.90 18.42
CA CYS A 109 5.29 -5.85 19.38
C CYS A 109 4.32 -5.80 20.57
N GLY A 110 3.21 -6.52 20.52
CA GLY A 110 2.17 -6.51 21.54
C GLY A 110 1.24 -5.30 21.46
N LEU A 111 1.19 -4.65 20.31
CA LEU A 111 0.20 -3.61 20.08
C LEU A 111 -1.17 -4.25 19.89
N ASN A 112 -2.16 -3.77 20.63
CA ASN A 112 -3.53 -4.25 20.48
C ASN A 112 -4.17 -3.60 19.27
N LEU A 113 -4.36 -4.37 18.19
CA LEU A 113 -5.04 -3.93 16.96
C LEU A 113 -6.56 -4.14 17.03
N ASP A 114 -7.06 -4.84 18.07
CA ASP A 114 -8.46 -5.26 18.18
C ASP A 114 -9.40 -4.11 18.52
N GLU A 115 -8.92 -3.10 19.19
CA GLU A 115 -9.72 -1.93 19.50
C GLU A 115 -9.91 -0.99 18.30
N GLY A 116 -9.71 -1.48 17.09
CA GLY A 116 -9.84 -0.94 15.71
C GLY A 116 -10.69 0.29 15.44
N GLY A 117 -10.96 1.05 16.46
CA GLY A 117 -11.53 2.38 16.38
C GLY A 117 -10.45 3.46 16.42
N PRO A 118 -10.79 4.69 16.04
CA PRO A 118 -9.89 5.81 16.15
C PRO A 118 -9.52 6.04 17.62
N VAL A 119 -8.21 6.06 17.92
CA VAL A 119 -7.73 6.58 19.20
C VAL A 119 -7.81 8.10 19.11
N SER A 120 -8.78 8.69 19.79
CA SER A 120 -8.93 10.14 19.83
C SER A 120 -7.79 10.77 20.64
N LEU A 121 -7.15 11.79 20.07
CA LEU A 121 -6.02 12.51 20.64
C LEU A 121 -6.37 13.99 20.69
N ASN A 122 -6.93 14.42 21.82
CA ASN A 122 -7.60 15.73 21.92
C ASN A 122 -6.65 16.90 22.18
N ASN A 123 -5.40 16.60 22.54
CA ASN A 123 -4.43 17.65 22.84
C ASN A 123 -2.99 17.13 22.68
N THR A 124 -2.03 18.05 22.60
CA THR A 124 -0.60 17.78 22.41
C THR A 124 -0.01 16.84 23.48
N ALA A 125 -0.50 16.88 24.73
CA ALA A 125 0.00 16.01 25.78
C ALA A 125 -0.43 14.54 25.56
N GLU A 126 -1.66 14.32 25.12
CA GLU A 126 -2.16 12.98 24.75
C GLU A 126 -1.40 12.43 23.54
N VAL A 127 -1.21 13.26 22.50
CA VAL A 127 -0.40 12.88 21.33
C VAL A 127 1.01 12.48 21.76
N LYS A 128 1.66 13.33 22.56
CA LYS A 128 3.01 13.04 23.06
C LYS A 128 3.05 11.71 23.80
N THR A 129 2.14 11.49 24.75
CA THR A 129 2.10 10.25 25.56
C THR A 129 1.87 9.04 24.66
N PHE A 130 0.96 9.15 23.68
CA PHE A 130 0.66 8.08 22.72
C PHE A 130 1.90 7.73 21.88
N VAL A 131 2.56 8.73 21.30
CA VAL A 131 3.75 8.52 20.47
C VAL A 131 4.90 7.94 21.29
N ASP A 132 5.17 8.49 22.49
CA ASP A 132 6.23 8.00 23.38
C ASP A 132 5.98 6.52 23.77
N ASN A 133 4.73 6.12 24.02
CA ASN A 133 4.37 4.72 24.30
C ASN A 133 4.56 3.84 23.06
N LEU A 134 4.11 4.28 21.89
CA LEU A 134 4.26 3.53 20.64
C LEU A 134 5.74 3.31 20.30
N GLU A 135 6.56 4.35 20.38
CA GLU A 135 8.00 4.25 20.20
C GLU A 135 8.66 3.30 21.22
N SER A 136 8.22 3.37 22.48
CA SER A 136 8.74 2.50 23.53
C SER A 136 8.42 1.03 23.26
N CYS A 137 7.20 0.72 22.81
CA CYS A 137 6.81 -0.64 22.41
C CYS A 137 7.67 -1.15 21.25
N ILE A 138 7.87 -0.31 20.22
CA ILE A 138 8.68 -0.66 19.04
C ILE A 138 10.15 -0.92 19.46
N LYS A 139 10.74 -0.02 20.24
CA LYS A 139 12.13 -0.15 20.71
C LYS A 139 12.34 -1.32 21.68
N ALA A 140 11.31 -1.68 22.44
CA ALA A 140 11.36 -2.80 23.38
C ALA A 140 11.16 -4.17 22.69
N ALA A 141 10.65 -4.20 21.48
CA ALA A 141 10.46 -5.41 20.72
C ALA A 141 11.82 -5.99 20.28
N ASP A 142 12.28 -7.01 21.01
CA ASP A 142 13.55 -7.67 20.72
C ASP A 142 13.34 -8.89 19.83
N PHE A 143 13.31 -8.66 18.52
CA PHE A 143 13.17 -9.74 17.54
C PHE A 143 14.40 -10.65 17.46
N LYS A 144 15.55 -10.27 18.01
CA LYS A 144 16.72 -11.17 18.16
C LYS A 144 16.41 -12.37 19.03
N THR A 145 15.38 -12.27 19.87
CA THR A 145 14.89 -13.37 20.73
C THR A 145 13.92 -14.31 20.03
N VAL A 146 13.60 -14.08 18.74
CA VAL A 146 12.72 -14.98 17.98
C VAL A 146 13.26 -16.39 17.99
N LYS A 147 12.39 -17.32 18.44
CA LYS A 147 12.65 -18.75 18.41
C LYS A 147 11.55 -19.45 17.62
N LEU A 148 11.92 -20.41 16.84
CA LEU A 148 11.01 -21.36 16.21
C LEU A 148 11.04 -22.66 16.98
N ALA A 149 9.97 -22.99 17.69
CA ALA A 149 9.84 -24.25 18.44
C ALA A 149 9.58 -25.44 17.50
N GLY A 150 8.81 -25.21 16.42
CA GLY A 150 8.48 -26.26 15.46
C GLY A 150 7.36 -25.83 14.53
N PHE A 151 6.90 -26.79 13.75
CA PHE A 151 5.72 -26.66 12.88
C PHE A 151 4.59 -27.54 13.41
N VAL A 152 3.37 -27.07 13.25
CA VAL A 152 2.14 -27.80 13.61
C VAL A 152 1.41 -28.17 12.32
N ASP A 153 0.84 -29.37 12.25
CA ASP A 153 0.00 -29.74 11.14
C ASP A 153 -1.28 -28.89 11.15
N PRO A 154 -1.60 -28.16 10.09
CA PRO A 154 -2.82 -27.35 10.04
C PRO A 154 -4.10 -28.17 10.30
N GLY A 155 -4.11 -29.45 9.94
CA GLY A 155 -5.23 -30.36 10.18
C GLY A 155 -5.43 -30.70 11.68
N ASP A 156 -4.39 -30.57 12.50
CA ASP A 156 -4.50 -30.72 13.95
C ASP A 156 -5.10 -29.47 14.62
N LEU A 157 -5.01 -28.31 13.96
CA LEU A 157 -5.60 -27.05 14.43
C LEU A 157 -7.07 -26.93 14.07
N ASP A 158 -7.43 -27.30 12.85
CA ASP A 158 -8.80 -27.18 12.34
C ASP A 158 -9.06 -28.20 11.23
N ASP A 159 -10.12 -29.00 11.39
CA ASP A 159 -10.57 -30.01 10.43
C ASP A 159 -10.88 -29.42 9.04
N VAL A 160 -11.11 -28.10 8.95
CA VAL A 160 -11.28 -27.38 7.69
C VAL A 160 -10.11 -27.59 6.75
N TYR A 161 -8.89 -27.74 7.27
CA TYR A 161 -7.70 -27.95 6.43
C TYR A 161 -7.77 -29.24 5.62
N THR A 162 -8.31 -30.30 6.19
CA THR A 162 -8.46 -31.62 5.53
C THR A 162 -9.68 -31.70 4.64
N ASN A 163 -10.55 -30.69 4.66
CA ASN A 163 -11.77 -30.65 3.84
C ASN A 163 -11.42 -30.60 2.36
N GLN A 164 -12.09 -31.45 1.55
CA GLN A 164 -11.88 -31.56 0.11
C GLN A 164 -11.98 -30.18 -0.59
N LYS A 165 -12.99 -29.37 -0.23
CA LYS A 165 -13.19 -28.04 -0.83
C LYS A 165 -12.03 -27.11 -0.55
N HIS A 166 -11.44 -27.18 0.64
CA HIS A 166 -10.26 -26.39 0.99
C HIS A 166 -9.06 -26.83 0.13
N GLN A 167 -8.80 -28.12 0.02
CA GLN A 167 -7.72 -28.67 -0.79
C GLN A 167 -7.87 -28.31 -2.28
N GLU A 168 -9.08 -28.36 -2.81
CA GLU A 168 -9.39 -27.92 -4.18
C GLU A 168 -9.13 -26.42 -4.37
N ASN A 169 -9.43 -25.58 -3.35
CA ASN A 169 -9.10 -24.15 -3.38
C ASN A 169 -7.60 -23.92 -3.41
N LEU A 170 -6.82 -24.61 -2.59
CA LEU A 170 -5.36 -24.51 -2.60
C LEU A 170 -4.78 -24.84 -3.98
N ILE A 171 -5.26 -25.92 -4.62
CA ILE A 171 -4.83 -26.31 -5.96
C ILE A 171 -5.21 -25.24 -6.99
N ARG A 172 -6.43 -24.73 -6.93
CA ARG A 172 -6.91 -23.69 -7.85
C ARG A 172 -6.08 -22.41 -7.76
N ILE A 173 -5.77 -22.00 -6.54
CA ILE A 173 -4.97 -20.80 -6.31
C ILE A 173 -3.51 -21.02 -6.71
N ALA A 174 -2.92 -22.18 -6.39
CA ALA A 174 -1.59 -22.52 -6.88
C ALA A 174 -1.48 -22.33 -8.39
N LYS A 175 -2.42 -22.92 -9.15
CA LYS A 175 -2.47 -22.80 -10.62
C LYS A 175 -2.61 -21.35 -11.08
N ARG A 176 -3.47 -20.57 -10.41
CA ARG A 176 -3.70 -19.15 -10.72
C ARG A 176 -2.42 -18.33 -10.63
N TYR A 177 -1.56 -18.62 -9.67
CA TYR A 177 -0.29 -17.95 -9.46
C TYR A 177 0.91 -18.67 -10.11
N GLY A 178 0.65 -19.55 -11.08
CA GLY A 178 1.70 -20.24 -11.84
C GLY A 178 2.44 -21.32 -11.05
N GLY A 179 1.88 -21.77 -9.93
CA GLY A 179 2.41 -22.88 -9.13
C GLY A 179 1.71 -24.20 -9.43
N ASP A 180 2.32 -25.28 -8.99
CA ASP A 180 1.79 -26.64 -9.11
C ASP A 180 1.24 -27.20 -7.79
N LYS A 181 1.62 -26.61 -6.67
CA LYS A 181 1.15 -26.98 -5.32
C LYS A 181 1.12 -25.78 -4.40
N MET A 182 0.16 -25.76 -3.49
CA MET A 182 0.09 -24.83 -2.36
C MET A 182 -0.26 -25.61 -1.10
N VAL A 183 0.34 -25.23 0.01
CA VAL A 183 0.07 -25.77 1.34
C VAL A 183 0.05 -24.63 2.35
N SER A 184 -0.63 -24.83 3.47
CA SER A 184 -0.49 -23.93 4.61
C SER A 184 0.55 -24.48 5.59
N CYS A 185 1.40 -23.62 6.12
CA CYS A 185 2.38 -23.93 7.16
C CYS A 185 2.03 -23.14 8.42
N VAL A 186 2.07 -23.81 9.56
CA VAL A 186 1.85 -23.19 10.87
C VAL A 186 3.13 -23.30 11.68
N ALA A 187 3.80 -22.18 11.91
CA ALA A 187 5.02 -22.09 12.72
C ALA A 187 4.67 -21.69 14.14
N ALA A 188 5.14 -22.46 15.13
CA ALA A 188 5.07 -22.09 16.54
C ALA A 188 6.32 -21.30 16.94
N ILE A 189 6.15 -20.03 17.28
CA ILE A 189 7.24 -19.12 17.59
C ILE A 189 7.12 -18.52 19.00
N GLU A 190 8.24 -18.07 19.53
CA GLU A 190 8.32 -17.23 20.73
C GLU A 190 9.06 -15.94 20.40
N VAL A 191 8.47 -14.79 20.78
CA VAL A 191 9.07 -13.46 20.63
C VAL A 191 8.89 -12.70 21.94
N GLY A 192 9.98 -12.24 22.55
CA GLY A 192 9.92 -11.48 23.80
C GLY A 192 9.20 -12.23 24.94
N GLY A 193 9.28 -13.57 24.98
CA GLY A 193 8.61 -14.42 25.95
C GLY A 193 7.13 -14.71 25.66
N ARG A 194 6.54 -14.10 24.63
CA ARG A 194 5.17 -14.37 24.16
C ARG A 194 5.19 -15.42 23.07
N LYS A 195 4.17 -16.26 23.03
CA LYS A 195 4.07 -17.39 22.11
C LYS A 195 2.97 -17.17 21.09
N TYR A 196 3.25 -17.53 19.83
CA TYR A 196 2.35 -17.32 18.71
C TYR A 196 2.36 -18.54 17.76
N PHE A 197 1.25 -18.76 17.08
CA PHE A 197 1.26 -19.45 15.81
C PHE A 197 1.28 -18.41 14.69
N LEU A 198 2.19 -18.61 13.74
CA LEU A 198 2.18 -17.87 12.48
C LEU A 198 1.79 -18.80 11.35
N ILE A 199 0.74 -18.43 10.63
CA ILE A 199 0.20 -19.18 9.51
C ILE A 199 0.70 -18.54 8.21
N PHE A 200 1.17 -19.37 7.28
CA PHE A 200 1.61 -18.98 5.95
C PHE A 200 0.92 -19.86 4.91
N ASP A 201 0.47 -19.28 3.81
CA ASP A 201 0.30 -20.06 2.59
C ASP A 201 1.63 -20.08 1.83
N VAL A 202 2.06 -21.28 1.41
CA VAL A 202 3.35 -21.53 0.75
C VAL A 202 3.10 -22.21 -0.57
N ILE A 203 3.65 -21.65 -1.66
CA ILE A 203 3.43 -22.10 -3.04
C ILE A 203 4.69 -22.75 -3.61
N ARG A 204 4.50 -23.82 -4.42
CA ARG A 204 5.58 -24.40 -5.19
C ARG A 204 5.51 -23.95 -6.65
N LYS A 205 6.61 -23.38 -7.13
CA LYS A 205 6.80 -22.97 -8.53
C LYS A 205 8.10 -23.57 -9.05
N ASN A 206 8.05 -24.24 -10.20
CA ASN A 206 9.23 -24.87 -10.82
C ASN A 206 9.99 -25.80 -9.87
N GLY A 207 9.27 -26.55 -9.03
CA GLY A 207 9.84 -27.49 -8.06
C GLY A 207 10.41 -26.86 -6.79
N ARG A 208 10.40 -25.54 -6.65
CA ARG A 208 10.91 -24.81 -5.49
C ARG A 208 9.76 -24.15 -4.73
N TRP A 209 9.91 -24.01 -3.40
CA TRP A 209 8.92 -23.45 -2.51
C TRP A 209 9.20 -21.98 -2.21
N PHE A 210 8.11 -21.23 -2.02
CA PHE A 210 8.13 -19.81 -1.66
C PHE A 210 6.96 -19.52 -0.73
N ASN A 211 7.13 -18.59 0.20
CA ASN A 211 5.99 -18.00 0.87
C ASN A 211 5.11 -17.31 -0.18
N HIS A 212 3.80 -17.36 0.02
CA HIS A 212 2.84 -16.72 -0.88
C HIS A 212 2.05 -15.63 -0.16
N GLN A 213 1.56 -15.92 1.04
CA GLN A 213 0.75 -14.99 1.81
C GLN A 213 0.89 -15.26 3.31
N LEU A 214 0.88 -14.21 4.13
CA LEU A 214 0.69 -14.32 5.57
C LEU A 214 -0.79 -14.61 5.87
N GLY A 215 -1.08 -15.56 6.75
CA GLY A 215 -2.42 -16.03 7.06
C GLY A 215 -3.01 -16.90 5.98
N GLY A 216 -3.34 -16.31 4.84
CA GLY A 216 -3.85 -17.03 3.69
C GLY A 216 -5.23 -17.62 3.86
N ILE A 217 -5.51 -18.67 3.06
CA ILE A 217 -6.86 -19.27 2.98
C ILE A 217 -7.20 -20.02 4.25
N PHE A 218 -6.25 -20.77 4.80
CA PHE A 218 -6.50 -21.58 5.98
C PHE A 218 -6.89 -20.69 7.17
N ALA A 219 -6.14 -19.62 7.44
CA ALA A 219 -6.47 -18.69 8.51
C ALA A 219 -7.88 -18.10 8.35
N ASN A 220 -8.23 -17.67 7.13
CA ASN A 220 -9.57 -17.13 6.84
C ASN A 220 -10.68 -18.18 7.05
N MET A 221 -10.46 -19.44 6.67
CA MET A 221 -11.46 -20.50 6.83
C MET A 221 -11.58 -20.97 8.28
N SER A 222 -10.51 -20.88 9.07
CA SER A 222 -10.51 -21.16 10.51
C SER A 222 -11.11 -19.99 11.34
N GLY A 223 -11.64 -18.97 10.67
CA GLY A 223 -12.32 -17.84 11.33
C GLY A 223 -11.41 -16.74 11.84
N MET A 224 -10.12 -16.76 11.52
CA MET A 224 -9.22 -15.64 11.85
C MET A 224 -9.62 -14.41 11.06
N GLU A 225 -9.59 -13.26 11.73
CA GLU A 225 -9.84 -12.01 11.06
C GLU A 225 -8.63 -11.62 10.19
N ARG A 226 -8.90 -10.99 9.06
CA ARG A 226 -7.83 -10.55 8.13
C ARG A 226 -6.79 -9.63 8.79
N LYS A 227 -7.20 -8.82 9.76
CA LYS A 227 -6.30 -7.93 10.53
C LYS A 227 -5.21 -8.71 11.30
N GLU A 228 -5.47 -9.97 11.63
CA GLU A 228 -4.55 -10.83 12.37
C GLU A 228 -3.41 -11.39 11.49
N VAL A 229 -3.53 -11.29 10.16
CA VAL A 229 -2.53 -11.74 9.16
C VAL A 229 -1.92 -13.10 9.52
N GLY A 230 -2.77 -14.04 9.94
CA GLY A 230 -2.33 -15.38 10.34
C GLY A 230 -1.53 -15.46 11.63
N THR A 231 -1.55 -14.43 12.46
CA THR A 231 -0.83 -14.37 13.73
C THR A 231 -1.79 -14.63 14.90
N LEU A 232 -1.71 -15.79 15.51
CA LEU A 232 -2.55 -16.19 16.65
C LEU A 232 -1.73 -16.18 17.92
N SER A 233 -2.12 -15.34 18.91
CA SER A 233 -1.50 -15.37 20.24
C SER A 233 -1.92 -16.62 21.01
N LEU A 234 -0.95 -17.33 21.57
CA LEU A 234 -1.22 -18.52 22.37
C LEU A 234 -1.61 -18.19 23.82
N GLU A 235 -1.49 -16.93 24.22
CA GLU A 235 -1.93 -16.48 25.56
C GLU A 235 -3.45 -16.41 25.70
N THR A 236 -4.15 -16.24 24.58
CA THR A 236 -5.63 -16.08 24.52
C THR A 236 -6.35 -17.35 24.09
N ALA A 237 -5.60 -18.37 23.64
CA ALA A 237 -6.18 -19.59 23.11
C ALA A 237 -6.52 -20.60 24.23
N ASP A 238 -7.45 -21.54 23.94
CA ASP A 238 -7.87 -22.56 24.90
C ASP A 238 -6.67 -23.43 25.33
N GLU A 239 -6.33 -23.37 26.63
CA GLU A 239 -5.17 -24.08 27.18
C GLU A 239 -5.17 -25.59 26.93
N GLN A 240 -6.33 -26.22 26.75
CA GLN A 240 -6.40 -27.67 26.56
C GLN A 240 -5.99 -28.09 25.14
N ILE A 241 -6.37 -27.28 24.14
CA ILE A 241 -5.98 -27.50 22.74
C ILE A 241 -4.48 -27.23 22.59
N LEU A 242 -3.99 -26.17 23.21
CA LEU A 242 -2.59 -25.76 23.11
C LEU A 242 -1.61 -26.74 23.72
N LYS A 243 -1.93 -27.35 24.87
CA LYS A 243 -1.03 -28.31 25.58
C LYS A 243 -0.72 -29.56 24.77
N GLN A 244 -1.59 -29.94 23.82
CA GLN A 244 -1.41 -31.11 22.96
C GLN A 244 -0.68 -30.81 21.66
N LEU A 245 -0.79 -29.58 21.15
CA LEU A 245 -0.31 -29.19 19.82
C LEU A 245 0.99 -28.36 19.86
N VAL A 246 1.31 -27.76 21.00
CA VAL A 246 2.44 -26.83 21.09
C VAL A 246 3.77 -27.58 21.11
N PRO A 247 4.67 -27.33 20.13
CA PRO A 247 6.03 -27.86 20.17
C PRO A 247 6.80 -27.41 21.38
N ASP A 248 7.87 -28.13 21.69
CA ASP A 248 8.76 -27.85 22.83
C ASP A 248 9.54 -26.55 22.60
N PHE A 249 9.13 -25.44 23.23
CA PHE A 249 9.79 -24.14 23.16
C PHE A 249 11.17 -24.08 23.81
N SER A 250 11.65 -25.19 24.43
CA SER A 250 13.03 -25.26 24.84
C SER A 250 14.04 -25.38 23.70
N LYS A 251 13.54 -25.74 22.51
CA LYS A 251 14.33 -25.86 21.29
C LYS A 251 14.15 -24.61 20.41
N ASN A 252 15.20 -24.27 19.67
CA ASN A 252 15.14 -23.21 18.65
C ASN A 252 15.63 -23.76 17.30
N LEU A 253 14.70 -23.99 16.40
CA LEU A 253 15.02 -24.54 15.07
C LEU A 253 15.63 -23.50 14.11
N LEU A 254 15.70 -22.22 14.49
CA LEU A 254 16.39 -21.18 13.71
C LEU A 254 17.91 -21.20 13.94
N ASP A 255 18.39 -21.88 15.00
CA ASP A 255 19.82 -21.98 15.30
C ASP A 255 20.51 -23.12 14.53
N ALA A 256 19.75 -24.02 13.90
CA ALA A 256 20.28 -24.98 12.94
C ALA A 256 20.61 -24.25 11.62
N GLU A 257 21.81 -24.52 11.06
CA GLU A 257 22.25 -23.90 9.80
C GLU A 257 21.14 -23.95 8.74
N VAL A 258 20.64 -22.78 8.39
CA VAL A 258 19.81 -22.60 7.19
C VAL A 258 20.82 -22.52 6.05
N GLU A 259 20.72 -23.39 5.05
CA GLU A 259 21.44 -23.19 3.80
C GLU A 259 20.97 -21.84 3.22
N HIS A 260 21.77 -20.83 3.50
CA HIS A 260 21.63 -19.55 2.88
C HIS A 260 21.98 -19.72 1.39
N GLY A 261 21.01 -19.85 0.53
CA GLY A 261 21.20 -19.42 -0.84
C GLY A 261 21.66 -17.97 -0.72
N ALA A 262 22.89 -17.70 -1.17
CA ALA A 262 23.53 -16.42 -1.00
C ALA A 262 22.59 -15.29 -1.48
N LEU A 263 21.98 -14.61 -0.52
CA LEU A 263 21.23 -13.39 -0.75
C LEU A 263 22.31 -12.32 -1.03
N GLU A 264 22.69 -12.17 -2.29
CA GLU A 264 23.50 -11.03 -2.70
C GLU A 264 22.72 -9.76 -2.39
N SER A 265 23.24 -9.00 -1.45
CA SER A 265 22.81 -7.63 -1.21
C SER A 265 23.18 -6.80 -2.44
N ALA A 266 22.25 -6.57 -3.32
CA ALA A 266 22.41 -5.50 -4.29
C ALA A 266 21.06 -5.18 -4.91
N VAL A 267 20.48 -4.09 -4.53
CA VAL A 267 20.17 -2.97 -5.44
C VAL A 267 19.95 -1.78 -4.53
N THR A 268 20.98 -0.98 -4.37
CA THR A 268 20.78 0.42 -4.07
C THR A 268 19.95 0.98 -5.22
N ASN A 269 18.64 1.16 -5.01
CA ASN A 269 17.90 2.09 -5.82
C ASN A 269 18.60 3.44 -5.60
N GLU A 270 19.43 3.85 -6.54
CA GLU A 270 19.89 5.23 -6.62
C GLU A 270 18.62 6.05 -6.83
N GLY A 271 18.03 6.50 -5.73
CA GLY A 271 17.00 7.52 -5.76
C GLY A 271 17.57 8.67 -6.59
N THR A 272 16.81 9.18 -7.54
CA THR A 272 17.23 10.43 -8.19
C THR A 272 17.44 11.44 -7.07
N GLY A 273 18.57 12.12 -7.02
CA GLY A 273 18.90 13.11 -5.97
C GLY A 273 17.96 14.32 -5.97
N GLY A 274 16.70 14.15 -6.35
CA GLY A 274 15.67 15.18 -6.52
C GLY A 274 15.95 16.09 -7.71
N PHE A 275 15.11 17.11 -7.88
CA PHE A 275 15.11 18.01 -9.03
C PHE A 275 15.27 19.45 -8.59
N ASP A 276 15.74 20.32 -9.50
CA ASP A 276 15.97 21.73 -9.21
C ASP A 276 14.66 22.54 -9.08
N SER A 277 13.56 22.03 -9.68
CA SER A 277 12.24 22.66 -9.58
C SER A 277 11.13 21.60 -9.55
N SER A 278 9.98 21.99 -8.99
CA SER A 278 8.76 21.19 -8.99
C SER A 278 8.30 20.82 -10.40
N GLN A 279 8.39 21.77 -11.35
CA GLN A 279 8.06 21.55 -12.76
C GLN A 279 8.99 20.50 -13.39
N MET A 280 10.28 20.51 -13.05
CA MET A 280 11.22 19.51 -13.56
C MET A 280 10.89 18.11 -13.03
N ALA A 281 10.52 17.97 -11.75
CA ALA A 281 10.08 16.70 -11.17
C ALA A 281 8.88 16.13 -11.95
N VAL A 282 7.86 16.97 -12.19
CA VAL A 282 6.64 16.59 -12.93
C VAL A 282 6.94 16.30 -14.39
N SER A 283 7.80 17.09 -15.05
CA SER A 283 8.21 16.83 -16.42
C SER A 283 8.90 15.49 -16.57
N LYS A 284 9.80 15.15 -15.66
CA LYS A 284 10.50 13.86 -15.67
C LYS A 284 9.55 12.69 -15.43
N TYR A 285 8.63 12.84 -14.50
CA TYR A 285 7.57 11.86 -14.28
C TYR A 285 6.77 11.57 -15.56
N LEU A 286 6.29 12.62 -16.26
CA LEU A 286 5.53 12.48 -17.50
C LEU A 286 6.38 11.87 -18.64
N GLN A 287 7.68 12.15 -18.70
CA GLN A 287 8.60 11.50 -19.64
C GLN A 287 8.72 10.00 -19.35
N TYR A 288 8.86 9.60 -18.08
CA TYR A 288 8.92 8.19 -17.69
C TYR A 288 7.57 7.49 -17.87
N LEU A 289 6.45 8.19 -17.63
CA LEU A 289 5.11 7.70 -17.95
C LEU A 289 4.96 7.40 -19.43
N ALA A 290 5.39 8.31 -20.31
CA ALA A 290 5.37 8.13 -21.76
C ALA A 290 6.23 6.93 -22.20
N ALA A 291 7.34 6.69 -21.52
CA ALA A 291 8.22 5.55 -21.76
C ALA A 291 7.75 4.24 -21.09
N ASN A 292 6.72 4.30 -20.23
CA ASN A 292 6.25 3.21 -19.36
C ASN A 292 7.37 2.62 -18.47
N GLU A 293 8.24 3.48 -17.95
CA GLU A 293 9.36 3.12 -17.08
C GLU A 293 8.98 3.27 -15.61
N GLN A 294 8.25 2.29 -15.05
CA GLN A 294 7.61 2.39 -13.73
C GLN A 294 8.59 2.68 -12.60
N ASP A 295 9.74 1.99 -12.55
CA ASP A 295 10.74 2.22 -11.49
C ASP A 295 11.29 3.65 -11.53
N LYS A 296 11.51 4.19 -12.73
CA LYS A 296 11.92 5.58 -12.89
C LYS A 296 10.80 6.56 -12.54
N MET A 297 9.54 6.21 -12.79
CA MET A 297 8.41 7.01 -12.30
C MET A 297 8.43 7.06 -10.77
N ILE A 298 8.57 5.91 -10.09
CA ILE A 298 8.67 5.84 -8.63
C ILE A 298 9.85 6.66 -8.12
N SER A 299 11.01 6.63 -8.79
CA SER A 299 12.19 7.39 -8.39
C SER A 299 12.01 8.92 -8.44
N THR A 300 10.97 9.44 -9.09
CA THR A 300 10.65 10.88 -9.05
C THR A 300 9.94 11.30 -7.76
N PHE A 301 9.44 10.35 -6.99
CA PHE A 301 8.74 10.62 -5.74
C PHE A 301 9.72 10.78 -4.56
N ALA A 302 9.32 11.58 -3.61
CA ALA A 302 9.94 11.58 -2.30
C ALA A 302 9.56 10.28 -1.58
N VAL A 303 10.50 9.35 -1.46
CA VAL A 303 10.30 8.10 -0.72
C VAL A 303 11.12 8.13 0.56
N GLU A 304 12.43 7.98 0.47
CA GLU A 304 13.31 7.97 1.65
C GLU A 304 13.29 9.32 2.36
N SER A 305 13.50 10.43 1.63
CA SER A 305 13.46 11.76 2.22
C SER A 305 12.14 12.05 2.92
N TYR A 306 11.02 11.56 2.37
CA TYR A 306 9.70 11.73 2.99
C TYR A 306 9.58 10.95 4.31
N VAL A 307 10.05 9.70 4.35
CA VAL A 307 10.04 8.87 5.57
C VAL A 307 10.95 9.47 6.64
N ASP A 308 12.15 9.91 6.25
CA ASP A 308 13.17 10.41 7.19
C ASP A 308 12.79 11.75 7.83
N HIS A 309 12.03 12.59 7.12
CA HIS A 309 11.63 13.90 7.60
C HIS A 309 10.21 13.95 8.19
N PHE A 310 9.42 12.86 8.04
CA PHE A 310 8.03 12.86 8.46
C PHE A 310 7.87 13.02 9.97
N ASP A 311 7.21 14.10 10.39
CA ASP A 311 6.89 14.33 11.79
C ASP A 311 5.57 13.67 12.18
N PHE A 312 5.69 12.42 12.63
CA PHE A 312 4.56 11.60 13.05
C PHE A 312 3.72 12.25 14.16
N ARG A 313 4.38 12.96 15.10
CA ARG A 313 3.70 13.69 16.19
C ARG A 313 2.88 14.85 15.65
N THR A 314 3.49 15.72 14.87
CA THR A 314 2.80 16.86 14.23
C THR A 314 1.64 16.38 13.35
N ARG A 315 1.79 15.24 12.68
CA ARG A 315 0.71 14.62 11.90
C ARG A 315 -0.48 14.26 12.78
N LEU A 316 -0.25 13.57 13.89
CA LEU A 316 -1.31 13.18 14.83
C LEU A 316 -1.97 14.39 15.50
N GLU A 317 -1.21 15.42 15.84
CA GLU A 317 -1.77 16.69 16.36
C GLU A 317 -2.71 17.35 15.33
N SER A 318 -2.36 17.27 14.05
CA SER A 318 -3.16 17.86 12.98
C SER A 318 -4.44 17.08 12.67
N THR A 319 -4.43 15.76 12.88
CA THR A 319 -5.58 14.89 12.63
C THR A 319 -6.47 14.68 13.84
N GLY A 320 -5.94 14.86 15.05
CA GLY A 320 -6.63 14.62 16.31
C GLY A 320 -6.99 13.16 16.58
N ALA A 321 -6.45 12.24 15.78
CA ALA A 321 -6.72 10.81 15.93
C ALA A 321 -5.62 9.95 15.32
N TYR A 322 -5.43 8.74 15.88
CA TYR A 322 -4.66 7.67 15.29
C TYR A 322 -5.59 6.52 14.90
N ILE A 323 -5.49 6.06 13.66
CA ILE A 323 -6.22 4.90 13.15
C ILE A 323 -5.19 4.02 12.43
N PHE A 324 -4.90 2.85 13.00
CA PHE A 324 -3.97 1.92 12.40
C PHE A 324 -4.40 1.56 10.97
N MET A 325 -3.47 1.50 10.03
CA MET A 325 -3.70 1.26 8.59
C MET A 325 -4.54 2.32 7.85
N GLN A 326 -4.79 3.47 8.47
CA GLN A 326 -5.39 4.64 7.82
C GLN A 326 -4.51 5.88 7.94
N GLN A 327 -3.39 5.75 8.63
CA GLN A 327 -2.37 6.79 8.69
C GLN A 327 -1.46 6.68 7.46
N GLU A 328 -0.88 7.79 7.09
CA GLU A 328 0.11 7.86 6.00
C GLU A 328 1.36 7.01 6.34
N PHE A 329 1.76 7.01 7.62
CA PHE A 329 2.64 6.03 8.23
C PHE A 329 1.99 5.48 9.50
N ASN A 330 2.05 4.18 9.68
CA ASN A 330 1.46 3.53 10.85
C ASN A 330 2.38 3.56 12.06
N PHE A 331 3.68 3.64 11.83
CA PHE A 331 4.70 3.69 12.87
C PHE A 331 5.65 4.86 12.66
N PRO A 332 6.15 5.45 13.76
CA PRO A 332 7.31 6.33 13.65
C PRO A 332 8.54 5.51 13.19
N ALA A 333 9.38 6.11 12.35
CA ALA A 333 10.61 5.50 11.82
C ALA A 333 11.73 5.54 12.88
N VAL A 334 11.54 4.84 14.02
CA VAL A 334 12.46 4.89 15.18
C VAL A 334 13.49 3.77 15.20
N THR A 335 13.38 2.80 14.30
CA THR A 335 14.36 1.74 14.05
C THR A 335 14.57 1.62 12.55
N ASP A 336 15.72 1.06 12.14
CA ASP A 336 15.99 0.80 10.71
C ASP A 336 14.86 -0.04 10.10
N PHE A 337 14.38 -1.04 10.82
CA PHE A 337 13.30 -1.91 10.35
C PHE A 337 11.98 -1.14 10.13
N THR A 338 11.55 -0.29 11.07
CA THR A 338 10.32 0.51 10.89
C THR A 338 10.48 1.58 9.83
N ARG A 339 11.70 2.10 9.65
CA ARG A 339 12.04 2.98 8.54
C ARG A 339 11.87 2.25 7.19
N ASP A 340 12.45 1.08 7.05
CA ASP A 340 12.37 0.28 5.83
C ASP A 340 10.92 -0.15 5.53
N LEU A 341 10.14 -0.52 6.54
CA LEU A 341 8.70 -0.79 6.40
C LEU A 341 7.95 0.42 5.83
N ASN A 342 8.19 1.61 6.38
CA ASN A 342 7.55 2.83 5.89
C ASN A 342 7.98 3.17 4.45
N ILE A 343 9.25 2.91 4.09
CA ILE A 343 9.75 3.08 2.71
C ILE A 343 9.02 2.14 1.75
N GLU A 344 8.91 0.87 2.07
CA GLU A 344 8.24 -0.10 1.19
C GLU A 344 6.72 0.15 1.12
N SER A 345 6.07 0.48 2.25
CA SER A 345 4.67 0.90 2.26
C SER A 345 4.45 2.14 1.37
N ARG A 346 5.35 3.13 1.45
CA ARG A 346 5.30 4.32 0.61
C ARG A 346 5.46 3.99 -0.89
N LYS A 347 6.39 3.13 -1.25
CA LYS A 347 6.55 2.65 -2.63
C LYS A 347 5.29 1.91 -3.11
N ASN A 348 4.68 1.11 -2.24
CA ASN A 348 3.45 0.40 -2.56
C ASN A 348 2.28 1.36 -2.81
N ASP A 349 2.10 2.39 -2.00
CA ASP A 349 1.10 3.45 -2.23
C ASP A 349 1.29 4.15 -3.57
N ILE A 350 2.54 4.47 -3.93
CA ILE A 350 2.86 5.10 -5.22
C ILE A 350 2.46 4.16 -6.37
N ARG A 351 2.77 2.89 -6.28
CA ARG A 351 2.39 1.88 -7.28
C ARG A 351 0.88 1.79 -7.45
N TRP A 352 0.13 1.83 -6.35
CA TRP A 352 -1.33 1.89 -6.41
C TRP A 352 -1.84 3.12 -7.14
N ASN A 353 -1.27 4.29 -6.85
CA ASN A 353 -1.61 5.53 -7.55
C ASN A 353 -1.30 5.43 -9.05
N LEU A 354 -0.22 4.74 -9.45
CA LEU A 354 0.06 4.48 -10.87
C LEU A 354 -1.01 3.60 -11.53
N LEU A 355 -1.48 2.57 -10.83
CA LEU A 355 -2.58 1.72 -11.32
C LEU A 355 -3.88 2.52 -11.48
N GLU A 356 -4.23 3.36 -10.50
CA GLU A 356 -5.37 4.26 -10.57
C GLU A 356 -5.24 5.22 -11.75
N GLN A 357 -4.04 5.77 -11.97
CA GLN A 357 -3.75 6.65 -13.11
C GLN A 357 -3.95 5.95 -14.45
N TYR A 358 -3.40 4.75 -14.63
CA TYR A 358 -3.60 3.99 -15.87
C TYR A 358 -5.06 3.65 -16.12
N THR A 359 -5.79 3.33 -15.05
CA THR A 359 -7.21 3.06 -15.11
C THR A 359 -7.99 4.31 -15.52
N ALA A 360 -7.65 5.47 -14.95
CA ALA A 360 -8.26 6.75 -15.31
C ALA A 360 -8.05 7.07 -16.80
N PHE A 361 -6.84 6.87 -17.32
CA PHE A 361 -6.60 7.02 -18.76
C PHE A 361 -7.44 6.07 -19.60
N GLY A 362 -7.59 4.81 -19.16
CA GLY A 362 -8.45 3.84 -19.84
C GLY A 362 -9.89 4.34 -19.95
N VAL A 363 -10.44 4.84 -18.84
CA VAL A 363 -11.79 5.39 -18.78
C VAL A 363 -11.94 6.62 -19.70
N PHE A 364 -11.04 7.58 -19.59
CA PHE A 364 -11.13 8.82 -20.38
C PHE A 364 -10.83 8.65 -21.86
N SER A 365 -10.07 7.62 -22.24
CA SER A 365 -9.77 7.29 -23.63
C SER A 365 -10.77 6.29 -24.23
N GLU A 366 -11.85 5.97 -23.53
CA GLU A 366 -12.89 5.02 -23.95
C GLU A 366 -12.32 3.65 -24.41
N ILE A 367 -11.20 3.25 -23.80
CA ILE A 367 -10.58 1.95 -24.07
C ILE A 367 -11.41 0.87 -23.37
N ASP A 368 -11.83 -0.13 -24.15
CA ASP A 368 -12.47 -1.30 -23.56
C ASP A 368 -11.47 -2.03 -22.66
N THR A 369 -11.74 -1.98 -21.36
CA THR A 369 -10.97 -2.65 -20.32
C THR A 369 -11.73 -3.82 -19.72
N ALA A 370 -12.91 -4.15 -20.26
CA ALA A 370 -13.78 -5.18 -19.71
C ALA A 370 -13.10 -6.55 -19.66
N ASP A 371 -12.31 -6.89 -20.67
CA ASP A 371 -11.51 -8.11 -20.72
C ASP A 371 -10.37 -8.15 -19.71
N LEU A 372 -9.83 -6.98 -19.31
CA LEU A 372 -8.80 -6.88 -18.27
C LEU A 372 -9.38 -7.04 -16.87
N VAL A 373 -10.64 -6.67 -16.68
CA VAL A 373 -11.31 -6.57 -15.37
C VAL A 373 -12.25 -7.76 -15.09
N GLN A 374 -12.86 -8.32 -16.14
CA GLN A 374 -13.94 -9.33 -16.01
C GLN A 374 -13.45 -10.76 -15.91
N THR A 375 -12.16 -11.03 -16.09
CA THR A 375 -11.63 -12.39 -15.97
C THR A 375 -11.67 -12.83 -14.51
N GLU A 376 -12.07 -14.07 -14.26
CA GLU A 376 -11.93 -14.73 -12.94
C GLU A 376 -10.47 -14.68 -12.45
N ASP A 377 -9.55 -14.43 -13.36
CA ASP A 377 -8.10 -14.36 -13.21
C ASP A 377 -7.56 -12.93 -13.25
N PHE A 378 -8.25 -11.95 -12.63
CA PHE A 378 -7.76 -10.58 -12.55
C PHE A 378 -6.34 -10.56 -12.00
N ASN A 379 -5.40 -10.16 -12.86
CA ASN A 379 -3.98 -10.05 -12.54
C ASN A 379 -3.53 -8.61 -12.73
N VAL A 380 -3.19 -7.96 -11.64
CA VAL A 380 -2.77 -6.55 -11.64
C VAL A 380 -1.49 -6.35 -12.46
N SER A 381 -0.53 -7.25 -12.35
CA SER A 381 0.69 -7.19 -13.17
C SER A 381 0.36 -7.25 -14.66
N PHE A 382 -0.61 -8.06 -15.04
CA PHE A 382 -1.12 -8.10 -16.41
C PHE A 382 -1.75 -6.75 -16.81
N VAL A 383 -2.62 -6.19 -15.97
CA VAL A 383 -3.24 -4.88 -16.24
C VAL A 383 -2.19 -3.78 -16.38
N LEU A 384 -1.22 -3.75 -15.47
CA LEU A 384 -0.13 -2.76 -15.50
C LEU A 384 0.79 -2.93 -16.72
N SER A 385 0.91 -4.13 -17.29
CA SER A 385 1.69 -4.36 -18.50
C SER A 385 0.92 -4.09 -19.78
N GLU A 386 -0.39 -4.41 -19.83
CA GLU A 386 -1.19 -4.36 -21.04
C GLU A 386 -1.90 -3.00 -21.23
N LEU A 387 -2.42 -2.42 -20.15
CA LEU A 387 -3.15 -1.17 -20.24
C LEU A 387 -2.29 -0.01 -20.78
N PRO A 388 -1.03 0.17 -20.38
CA PRO A 388 -0.14 1.16 -20.97
C PRO A 388 0.07 0.99 -22.47
N LYS A 389 0.16 -0.26 -22.95
CA LYS A 389 0.29 -0.55 -24.40
C LYS A 389 -0.95 -0.14 -25.19
N ARG A 390 -2.15 -0.45 -24.66
CA ARG A 390 -3.44 -0.04 -25.25
C ARG A 390 -3.60 1.46 -25.26
N LEU A 391 -3.18 2.13 -24.20
CA LEU A 391 -3.21 3.58 -24.05
C LEU A 391 -2.26 4.31 -25.00
N LYS A 392 -1.27 3.61 -25.57
CA LYS A 392 -0.22 4.21 -26.42
C LYS A 392 0.46 5.40 -25.73
N LEU A 393 0.87 5.20 -24.46
CA LEU A 393 1.46 6.26 -23.61
C LEU A 393 2.63 6.97 -24.28
N SER A 394 3.34 6.30 -25.20
CA SER A 394 4.42 6.91 -25.99
C SER A 394 3.96 8.10 -26.86
N SER A 395 2.66 8.30 -27.03
CA SER A 395 2.11 9.48 -27.73
C SER A 395 1.93 10.71 -26.81
N ILE A 396 2.26 10.61 -25.53
CA ILE A 396 2.19 11.74 -24.59
C ILE A 396 3.09 12.87 -25.08
N LYS A 397 2.49 14.04 -25.21
CA LYS A 397 3.18 15.28 -25.54
C LYS A 397 2.87 16.32 -24.48
N ILE A 398 3.85 16.71 -23.69
CA ILE A 398 3.70 17.75 -22.67
C ILE A 398 3.52 19.10 -23.38
N LEU A 399 2.46 19.82 -23.07
CA LEU A 399 2.15 21.12 -23.66
C LEU A 399 2.63 22.28 -22.80
N GLY A 400 2.60 22.12 -21.47
CA GLY A 400 3.05 23.12 -20.50
C GLY A 400 2.39 22.96 -19.15
N TYR A 401 2.37 24.02 -18.37
CA TYR A 401 1.82 24.07 -17.02
C TYR A 401 0.79 25.18 -16.88
N ILE A 402 -0.17 25.00 -15.99
CA ILE A 402 -1.10 26.06 -15.59
C ILE A 402 -0.83 26.40 -14.12
N SER A 403 -0.75 27.68 -13.83
CA SER A 403 -0.63 28.15 -12.44
C SER A 403 -1.89 27.75 -11.65
N PRO A 404 -1.77 27.07 -10.49
CA PRO A 404 -2.89 26.63 -9.67
C PRO A 404 -3.92 27.72 -9.37
N LYS A 405 -3.47 28.95 -9.13
CA LYS A 405 -4.35 30.12 -8.88
C LYS A 405 -5.25 30.48 -10.05
N LYS A 406 -4.84 30.15 -11.26
CA LYS A 406 -5.68 30.37 -12.46
C LYS A 406 -6.75 29.29 -12.65
N LEU A 407 -6.57 28.14 -11.97
CA LEU A 407 -7.54 27.04 -11.97
C LEU A 407 -8.53 27.16 -10.80
N SER A 408 -8.07 27.69 -9.65
CA SER A 408 -8.92 27.86 -8.47
C SER A 408 -8.44 29.07 -7.66
N GLU A 409 -9.29 30.06 -7.46
CA GLU A 409 -9.02 31.21 -6.59
C GLU A 409 -8.84 30.79 -5.13
N THR A 410 -9.50 29.70 -4.71
CA THR A 410 -9.39 29.14 -3.36
C THR A 410 -7.97 28.68 -3.05
N TYR A 411 -7.17 28.35 -4.07
CA TYR A 411 -5.77 27.90 -3.87
C TYR A 411 -4.90 28.92 -3.16
N GLU A 412 -5.17 30.23 -3.33
CA GLU A 412 -4.45 31.31 -2.66
C GLU A 412 -5.17 31.86 -1.42
N SER A 413 -6.32 31.29 -1.05
CA SER A 413 -7.01 31.74 0.18
C SER A 413 -6.17 31.47 1.43
N SER A 414 -6.30 32.32 2.43
CA SER A 414 -5.56 32.19 3.70
C SER A 414 -5.85 30.84 4.38
N GLU A 415 -7.10 30.39 4.34
CA GLU A 415 -7.50 29.11 4.91
C GLU A 415 -6.80 27.93 4.22
N PHE A 416 -6.72 27.95 2.90
CA PHE A 416 -6.04 26.89 2.15
C PHE A 416 -4.53 26.91 2.38
N GLN A 417 -3.92 28.11 2.45
CA GLN A 417 -2.50 28.24 2.76
C GLN A 417 -2.18 27.74 4.19
N ASP A 418 -3.07 27.95 5.15
CA ASP A 418 -2.90 27.42 6.51
C ASP A 418 -2.97 25.88 6.54
N ILE A 419 -3.81 25.26 5.71
CA ILE A 419 -3.85 23.80 5.54
C ILE A 419 -2.52 23.31 4.96
N ARG A 420 -2.00 23.95 3.90
CA ARG A 420 -0.72 23.61 3.28
C ARG A 420 0.44 23.72 4.28
N LEU A 421 0.49 24.78 5.06
CA LEU A 421 1.53 24.98 6.07
C LEU A 421 1.50 23.89 7.17
N ARG A 422 0.31 23.48 7.61
CA ARG A 422 0.19 22.39 8.59
C ARG A 422 0.67 21.07 8.01
N LYS A 423 0.30 20.75 6.77
CA LYS A 423 0.78 19.55 6.08
C LYS A 423 2.29 19.59 5.85
N MET A 424 2.82 20.70 5.38
CA MET A 424 4.26 20.90 5.19
C MET A 424 5.04 20.62 6.48
N LYS A 425 4.56 21.10 7.64
CA LYS A 425 5.17 20.79 8.94
C LYS A 425 5.13 19.31 9.28
N ALA A 426 3.98 18.64 9.03
CA ALA A 426 3.86 17.22 9.27
C ALA A 426 4.79 16.39 8.35
N TYR A 427 5.03 16.86 7.15
CA TYR A 427 5.97 16.23 6.22
C TYR A 427 7.44 16.53 6.55
N GLY A 428 7.73 17.46 7.47
CA GLY A 428 9.07 17.94 7.73
C GLY A 428 9.74 18.57 6.52
N ALA A 429 8.95 19.15 5.61
CA ALA A 429 9.40 19.65 4.33
C ALA A 429 9.81 21.12 4.39
N ASP A 430 10.77 21.49 3.52
CA ASP A 430 11.18 22.90 3.33
C ASP A 430 10.09 23.71 2.63
N ASP A 431 9.38 23.08 1.67
CA ASP A 431 8.32 23.70 0.87
C ASP A 431 7.40 22.64 0.24
N THR A 432 6.22 23.07 -0.21
CA THR A 432 5.26 22.25 -0.95
C THR A 432 4.60 23.08 -2.04
N GLU A 433 4.34 22.47 -3.20
CA GLU A 433 3.68 23.13 -4.32
C GLU A 433 2.81 22.13 -5.07
N SER A 434 1.61 22.57 -5.53
CA SER A 434 0.82 21.80 -6.49
C SER A 434 1.12 22.28 -7.90
N ILE A 435 1.30 21.33 -8.83
CA ILE A 435 1.54 21.60 -10.26
C ILE A 435 0.37 21.03 -11.05
N ALA A 436 -0.18 21.85 -11.96
CA ALA A 436 -1.10 21.38 -12.99
C ALA A 436 -0.36 21.31 -14.34
N ALA A 437 -0.05 20.10 -14.79
CA ALA A 437 0.57 19.91 -16.10
C ALA A 437 -0.49 19.58 -17.15
N VAL A 438 -0.33 20.17 -18.34
CA VAL A 438 -1.19 19.91 -19.51
C VAL A 438 -0.42 19.09 -20.52
N PHE A 439 -1.02 18.03 -21.00
CA PHE A 439 -0.44 17.17 -22.03
C PHE A 439 -1.50 16.64 -22.98
N GLU A 440 -1.07 16.21 -24.15
CA GLU A 440 -1.88 15.52 -25.14
C GLU A 440 -1.59 14.02 -25.12
N LEU A 441 -2.62 13.21 -25.19
CA LEU A 441 -2.55 11.77 -25.35
C LEU A 441 -3.60 11.34 -26.38
N ASN A 442 -3.17 10.70 -27.47
CA ASN A 442 -4.05 10.24 -28.56
C ASN A 442 -4.97 11.34 -29.13
N GLY A 443 -4.50 12.60 -29.19
CA GLY A 443 -5.26 13.74 -29.70
C GLY A 443 -6.26 14.36 -28.72
N ALA A 444 -6.42 13.81 -27.52
CA ALA A 444 -7.18 14.42 -26.44
C ALA A 444 -6.23 15.13 -25.47
N ARG A 445 -6.68 16.24 -24.89
CA ARG A 445 -5.93 17.00 -23.89
C ARG A 445 -6.33 16.61 -22.50
N TYR A 446 -5.34 16.50 -21.63
CA TYR A 446 -5.49 16.16 -20.24
C TYR A 446 -4.78 17.16 -19.35
N ILE A 447 -5.31 17.32 -18.15
CA ILE A 447 -4.65 17.99 -17.04
C ILE A 447 -4.37 16.94 -16.00
N ILE A 448 -3.17 16.99 -15.45
CA ILE A 448 -2.80 16.24 -14.26
C ILE A 448 -2.38 17.19 -13.16
N CYS A 449 -3.00 17.06 -12.00
CA CYS A 449 -2.59 17.75 -10.79
C CYS A 449 -1.64 16.85 -10.01
N ILE A 450 -0.53 17.40 -9.56
CA ILE A 450 0.51 16.68 -8.81
C ILE A 450 0.98 17.57 -7.67
N ASP A 451 0.97 17.05 -6.45
CA ASP A 451 1.60 17.72 -5.32
C ASP A 451 3.08 17.37 -5.26
N THR A 452 3.91 18.38 -5.10
CA THR A 452 5.36 18.28 -4.97
C THR A 452 5.81 18.73 -3.58
N VAL A 453 6.98 18.28 -3.17
CA VAL A 453 7.58 18.55 -1.87
C VAL A 453 9.07 18.80 -2.03
N LYS A 454 9.61 19.68 -1.19
CA LYS A 454 11.03 20.06 -1.20
C LYS A 454 11.72 19.57 0.07
N TYR A 455 12.86 18.88 -0.10
CA TYR A 455 13.75 18.46 0.96
C TYR A 455 15.18 18.82 0.59
N ASP A 456 15.94 19.41 1.50
CA ASP A 456 17.34 19.76 1.30
C ASP A 456 17.60 20.55 0.00
N GLY A 457 16.67 21.47 -0.31
CA GLY A 457 16.74 22.29 -1.51
C GLY A 457 16.34 21.59 -2.81
N ARG A 458 15.97 20.32 -2.80
CA ARG A 458 15.60 19.51 -3.97
C ARG A 458 14.11 19.19 -3.98
N TRP A 459 13.49 19.20 -5.18
CA TRP A 459 12.07 18.92 -5.38
C TRP A 459 11.82 17.48 -5.75
N TYR A 460 10.70 16.93 -5.27
CA TYR A 460 10.21 15.59 -5.54
C TYR A 460 8.70 15.62 -5.71
N ILE A 461 8.13 14.62 -6.36
CA ILE A 461 6.69 14.39 -6.31
C ILE A 461 6.34 13.81 -4.93
N ARG A 462 5.30 14.38 -4.30
CA ARG A 462 4.73 13.82 -3.09
C ARG A 462 3.62 12.82 -3.43
N GLN A 463 2.66 13.23 -4.24
CA GLN A 463 1.52 12.39 -4.65
C GLN A 463 0.93 12.84 -5.98
N LEU A 464 0.28 11.91 -6.66
CA LEU A 464 -0.58 12.20 -7.78
C LEU A 464 -1.92 12.72 -7.25
N GLY A 465 -2.52 13.67 -7.92
CA GLY A 465 -3.73 14.34 -7.45
C GLY A 465 -3.43 15.39 -6.39
N GLY A 466 -3.88 15.13 -5.18
CA GLY A 466 -3.64 16.01 -4.04
C GLY A 466 -4.59 17.19 -3.94
N GLU A 467 -4.09 18.28 -3.37
CA GLU A 467 -4.93 19.39 -2.92
C GLU A 467 -5.60 20.15 -4.05
N LEU A 468 -4.85 20.41 -5.12
CA LEU A 468 -5.41 21.09 -6.29
C LEU A 468 -6.49 20.25 -6.96
N SER A 469 -6.31 18.93 -7.02
CA SER A 469 -7.34 18.01 -7.54
C SER A 469 -8.64 18.12 -6.77
N LEU A 470 -8.57 18.17 -5.44
CA LEU A 470 -9.75 18.34 -4.59
C LEU A 470 -10.47 19.66 -4.87
N LEU A 471 -9.72 20.75 -5.04
CA LEU A 471 -10.28 22.06 -5.36
C LEU A 471 -10.98 22.08 -6.74
N LEU A 472 -10.48 21.27 -7.67
CA LEU A 472 -11.07 21.13 -9.02
C LEU A 472 -12.17 20.07 -9.08
N GLY A 473 -12.52 19.43 -7.98
CA GLY A 473 -13.52 18.37 -7.91
C GLY A 473 -13.10 17.07 -8.61
N ILE A 474 -11.80 16.87 -8.85
CA ILE A 474 -11.29 15.64 -9.44
C ILE A 474 -11.39 14.53 -8.38
N ASP A 475 -12.07 13.43 -8.74
CA ASP A 475 -12.19 12.28 -7.86
C ASP A 475 -10.78 11.66 -7.59
N ASN A 476 -10.48 11.36 -6.33
CA ASN A 476 -9.18 10.80 -5.92
C ASN A 476 -8.81 9.53 -6.71
N ARG A 477 -9.82 8.75 -7.14
CA ARG A 477 -9.64 7.54 -7.95
C ARG A 477 -9.07 7.80 -9.35
N TYR A 478 -9.02 9.04 -9.80
CA TYR A 478 -8.42 9.42 -11.07
C TYR A 478 -6.96 9.87 -10.94
N ALA A 479 -6.36 9.74 -9.76
CA ALA A 479 -4.97 10.11 -9.51
C ALA A 479 -4.61 11.50 -10.08
N GLY A 480 -5.51 12.46 -9.88
CA GLY A 480 -5.33 13.85 -10.30
C GLY A 480 -5.55 14.15 -11.77
N ILE A 481 -6.01 13.18 -12.56
CA ILE A 481 -6.21 13.34 -14.02
C ILE A 481 -7.65 13.74 -14.32
N MET A 482 -7.79 14.65 -15.25
CA MET A 482 -9.06 14.96 -15.92
C MET A 482 -8.83 15.34 -17.39
N ARG A 483 -9.87 15.21 -18.21
CA ARG A 483 -9.84 15.80 -19.56
C ARG A 483 -9.93 17.31 -19.46
N ALA A 484 -9.15 17.98 -20.30
CA ALA A 484 -9.10 19.45 -20.30
C ALA A 484 -10.44 20.11 -20.72
N ASP A 485 -11.24 19.43 -21.53
CA ASP A 485 -12.57 19.86 -21.96
C ASP A 485 -13.65 19.73 -20.86
N HIS A 486 -13.33 19.08 -19.73
CA HIS A 486 -14.21 19.01 -18.55
C HIS A 486 -14.00 20.20 -17.58
N LEU A 487 -13.00 21.03 -17.80
CA LEU A 487 -12.88 22.28 -17.05
C LEU A 487 -13.91 23.28 -17.54
N GLU A 488 -14.56 23.97 -16.60
CA GLU A 488 -15.52 25.04 -16.92
C GLU A 488 -14.90 26.25 -17.62
N ASN A 489 -13.56 26.27 -17.79
CA ASN A 489 -12.84 27.37 -18.42
C ASN A 489 -12.65 27.12 -19.91
N PRO A 490 -13.31 27.91 -20.79
CA PRO A 490 -13.32 27.65 -22.24
C PRO A 490 -11.98 27.96 -22.94
N ASP A 491 -11.01 28.60 -22.28
CA ASP A 491 -9.76 29.03 -22.92
C ASP A 491 -8.52 28.55 -22.12
N ILE A 492 -8.40 27.22 -21.97
CA ILE A 492 -7.26 26.59 -21.32
C ILE A 492 -5.96 26.97 -22.02
N ASP A 493 -5.96 27.11 -23.33
CA ASP A 493 -4.76 27.42 -24.13
C ASP A 493 -4.10 28.73 -23.68
N SER A 494 -4.90 29.73 -23.33
CA SER A 494 -4.39 31.01 -22.83
C SER A 494 -3.76 30.92 -21.42
N LEU A 495 -4.06 29.85 -20.68
CA LEU A 495 -3.56 29.64 -19.33
C LEU A 495 -2.24 28.88 -19.30
N ILE A 496 -1.90 28.17 -20.39
CA ILE A 496 -0.70 27.34 -20.47
C ILE A 496 0.55 28.20 -20.51
N LEU A 497 1.41 27.98 -19.53
CA LEU A 497 2.76 28.52 -19.51
C LEU A 497 3.67 27.53 -20.28
N PRO A 498 4.47 28.01 -21.24
CA PRO A 498 5.34 27.15 -22.02
C PRO A 498 6.40 26.48 -21.12
N LEU A 499 6.89 25.34 -21.58
CA LEU A 499 8.05 24.70 -20.97
C LEU A 499 9.26 25.62 -21.09
N SER A 500 9.87 25.98 -19.97
CA SER A 500 11.12 26.76 -19.91
C SER A 500 12.34 25.87 -20.12
#